data_63459e4a2ef0a93df96dac6975dda0bd
#
_entry.id   63459e4a2ef0a93df96dac6975dda0bd
#
_cell.length_a   1.000
_cell.length_b   1.000
_cell.length_c   1.000
_cell.angle_alpha   90.00
_cell.angle_beta   90.00
_cell.angle_gamma   90.00
#
_symmetry.space_group_name_H-M   'P 1'
#
loop_
_entity.id
_entity.type
_entity.pdbx_description
1 polymer ?
#
loop_
_entity_poly.entity_id
_entity_poly.type
_entity_poly.pdbx_seq_one_letter_code
_entity_poly.pdbx_strand_id
1 'polypeptide(L)'
;LVGSEMCIRDSDNTVRIWGVRLHPEIKKLRRLKGHTSEVYFTTFSPDGKQIVSASWDNTVRIWNVETGKEIRKLEGHTNRVFSAAFSPDGERIVSASSDHTVRIWNTLSGKEIRKLDTGDSVNFATFSPDGKQIVSAFMYSENNPVCIWDTETGEEILSLVGHTAYVSSAAFSPDGKRIVSASADNTVRIWDVETGKEIRKFEKHTDQVNSAAFSPDGKRIVSASDDKTVRIWNAETGEEIHRFEEYSNDVRSAAFSPDGKLVV
;
A
#
# COMPACT_ATOMS: atom_id res chain seq x y z
N LEU A 1 -0.52 -9.20 -7.13
CA LEU A 1 -0.06 -10.43 -7.79
C LEU A 1 -0.30 -10.33 -9.28
N VAL A 2 0.77 -10.24 -10.07
CA VAL A 2 0.73 -10.37 -11.52
C VAL A 2 1.29 -11.76 -11.84
N GLY A 3 0.45 -12.67 -12.30
CA GLY A 3 0.85 -14.05 -12.58
C GLY A 3 0.94 -14.93 -11.33
N SER A 4 1.88 -15.89 -11.34
CA SER A 4 2.11 -16.86 -10.28
C SER A 4 3.26 -16.47 -9.31
N GLU A 5 3.55 -15.18 -9.19
CA GLU A 5 4.68 -14.69 -8.40
C GLU A 5 4.20 -13.82 -7.22
N MET A 6 4.87 -13.93 -6.11
CA MET A 6 4.64 -13.19 -4.88
C MET A 6 5.93 -12.53 -4.42
N CYS A 7 5.85 -11.26 -4.03
CA CYS A 7 6.97 -10.52 -3.47
C CYS A 7 6.76 -10.35 -1.97
N ILE A 8 7.76 -10.73 -1.16
CA ILE A 8 7.72 -10.64 0.29
C ILE A 8 8.85 -9.74 0.78
N ARG A 9 8.51 -8.80 1.67
CA ARG A 9 9.50 -8.04 2.45
C ARG A 9 10.19 -8.94 3.47
N ASP A 10 11.43 -8.62 3.79
CA ASP A 10 12.17 -9.39 4.77
C ASP A 10 13.00 -8.47 5.69
N SER A 11 13.01 -8.79 6.98
CA SER A 11 13.80 -8.09 8.00
C SER A 11 15.31 -8.21 7.81
N ASP A 12 15.77 -9.07 6.89
CA ASP A 12 17.18 -9.25 6.55
C ASP A 12 17.67 -8.32 5.42
N ASN A 13 16.99 -7.19 5.20
CA ASN A 13 17.31 -6.16 4.20
C ASN A 13 17.19 -6.65 2.75
N THR A 14 16.38 -7.67 2.49
CA THR A 14 16.22 -8.23 1.15
C THR A 14 14.76 -8.30 0.74
N VAL A 15 14.55 -8.26 -0.57
CA VAL A 15 13.27 -8.59 -1.20
C VAL A 15 13.38 -10.01 -1.75
N ARG A 16 12.36 -10.82 -1.53
CA ARG A 16 12.29 -12.19 -2.05
C ARG A 16 11.11 -12.34 -2.99
N ILE A 17 11.38 -12.92 -4.15
CA ILE A 17 10.36 -13.31 -5.12
C ILE A 17 10.12 -14.81 -4.96
N TRP A 18 8.85 -15.18 -4.87
CA TRP A 18 8.41 -16.56 -4.77
C TRP A 18 7.49 -16.88 -5.94
N GLY A 19 7.73 -18.01 -6.60
CA GLY A 19 6.82 -18.52 -7.62
C GLY A 19 5.70 -19.35 -6.97
N VAL A 20 4.48 -18.94 -7.16
CA VAL A 20 3.29 -19.70 -6.74
C VAL A 20 2.78 -20.48 -7.94
N ARG A 21 3.19 -21.74 -8.09
CA ARG A 21 2.56 -22.67 -9.03
C ARG A 21 1.46 -23.44 -8.30
N LEU A 22 0.43 -23.87 -9.01
CA LEU A 22 -0.65 -24.75 -8.53
C LEU A 22 -0.16 -26.16 -8.06
N HIS A 23 1.09 -26.28 -7.66
CA HIS A 23 1.74 -27.51 -7.16
C HIS A 23 2.39 -27.26 -5.79
N PRO A 24 2.53 -28.32 -4.94
CA PRO A 24 2.71 -28.21 -3.50
C PRO A 24 4.04 -27.59 -3.01
N GLU A 25 4.92 -27.15 -3.86
CA GLU A 25 6.18 -26.51 -3.45
C GLU A 25 6.26 -25.07 -3.95
N ILE A 26 6.17 -24.10 -3.02
CA ILE A 26 6.54 -22.71 -3.25
C ILE A 26 8.06 -22.65 -3.47
N LYS A 27 8.49 -22.38 -4.70
CA LYS A 27 9.93 -22.20 -4.98
C LYS A 27 10.31 -20.74 -4.86
N LYS A 28 11.32 -20.47 -4.00
CA LYS A 28 12.01 -19.18 -3.99
C LYS A 28 12.68 -18.97 -5.34
N LEU A 29 12.22 -17.98 -6.11
CA LEU A 29 12.77 -17.67 -7.41
C LEU A 29 14.04 -16.81 -7.30
N ARG A 30 14.00 -15.75 -6.49
CA ARG A 30 15.11 -14.79 -6.38
C ARG A 30 15.16 -14.09 -5.02
N ARG A 31 16.37 -13.65 -4.70
CA ARG A 31 16.65 -12.74 -3.58
C ARG A 31 17.32 -11.49 -4.13
N LEU A 32 16.67 -10.35 -3.98
CA LEU A 32 17.15 -9.05 -4.43
C LEU A 32 17.96 -8.43 -3.30
N LYS A 33 19.25 -8.19 -3.55
CA LYS A 33 20.18 -7.64 -2.55
C LYS A 33 20.60 -6.24 -2.95
N GLY A 34 20.57 -5.32 -2.01
CA GLY A 34 21.01 -3.94 -2.25
C GLY A 34 20.67 -3.00 -1.11
N HIS A 35 19.47 -3.13 -0.52
CA HIS A 35 19.12 -2.34 0.66
C HIS A 35 20.06 -2.61 1.84
N THR A 36 20.36 -1.55 2.59
CA THR A 36 21.25 -1.59 3.74
C THR A 36 20.53 -1.55 5.09
N SER A 37 19.19 -1.44 5.05
CA SER A 37 18.30 -1.54 6.21
C SER A 37 17.04 -2.30 5.83
N GLU A 38 16.11 -2.45 6.79
CA GLU A 38 14.86 -3.19 6.59
C GLU A 38 14.09 -2.71 5.36
N VAL A 39 13.58 -3.67 4.59
CA VAL A 39 12.62 -3.41 3.50
C VAL A 39 11.22 -3.41 4.09
N TYR A 40 10.57 -2.27 4.04
CA TYR A 40 9.27 -2.11 4.68
C TYR A 40 8.10 -2.42 3.75
N PHE A 41 8.22 -2.11 2.47
CA PHE A 41 7.17 -2.33 1.48
C PHE A 41 7.71 -2.74 0.11
N THR A 42 6.96 -3.58 -0.59
CA THR A 42 7.29 -3.99 -1.96
C THR A 42 6.02 -4.22 -2.77
N THR A 43 6.07 -3.86 -4.06
CA THR A 43 4.99 -4.17 -5.00
C THR A 43 5.51 -4.34 -6.41
N PHE A 44 4.77 -5.07 -7.25
CA PHE A 44 5.06 -5.23 -8.66
C PHE A 44 4.62 -4.01 -9.49
N SER A 45 5.29 -3.79 -10.62
CA SER A 45 4.77 -2.91 -11.67
C SER A 45 3.51 -3.50 -12.30
N PRO A 46 2.66 -2.67 -12.95
CA PRO A 46 1.43 -3.14 -13.59
C PRO A 46 1.64 -4.23 -14.65
N ASP A 47 2.79 -4.19 -15.34
CA ASP A 47 3.18 -5.19 -16.34
C ASP A 47 3.87 -6.44 -15.74
N GLY A 48 4.10 -6.45 -14.43
CA GLY A 48 4.75 -7.54 -13.69
C GLY A 48 6.25 -7.70 -13.93
N LYS A 49 6.90 -6.82 -14.68
CA LYS A 49 8.32 -6.97 -15.04
C LYS A 49 9.28 -6.33 -14.05
N GLN A 50 8.79 -5.45 -13.21
CA GLN A 50 9.58 -4.74 -12.21
C GLN A 50 8.96 -4.88 -10.82
N ILE A 51 9.80 -4.67 -9.81
CA ILE A 51 9.39 -4.52 -8.41
C ILE A 51 9.92 -3.18 -7.93
N VAL A 52 9.12 -2.46 -7.17
CA VAL A 52 9.58 -1.34 -6.37
C VAL A 52 9.64 -1.75 -4.90
N SER A 53 10.67 -1.31 -4.19
CA SER A 53 10.84 -1.53 -2.75
C SER A 53 11.16 -0.24 -2.02
N ALA A 54 10.56 -0.08 -0.84
CA ALA A 54 10.80 1.01 0.09
C ALA A 54 11.53 0.49 1.33
N SER A 55 12.53 1.22 1.80
CA SER A 55 13.38 0.77 2.90
C SER A 55 13.68 1.87 3.93
N TRP A 56 14.00 1.42 5.13
CA TRP A 56 14.53 2.27 6.20
C TRP A 56 15.95 2.78 5.93
N ASP A 57 16.58 2.37 4.81
CA ASP A 57 17.84 2.97 4.33
C ASP A 57 17.61 4.31 3.60
N ASN A 58 16.41 4.87 3.68
CA ASN A 58 15.97 6.13 3.08
C ASN A 58 15.87 6.09 1.55
N THR A 59 15.90 4.90 0.94
CA THR A 59 15.87 4.76 -0.51
C THR A 59 14.65 3.97 -0.97
N VAL A 60 14.25 4.25 -2.19
CA VAL A 60 13.37 3.41 -3.00
C VAL A 60 14.22 2.75 -4.08
N ARG A 61 14.00 1.46 -4.38
CA ARG A 61 14.71 0.77 -5.44
C ARG A 61 13.76 0.09 -6.40
N ILE A 62 14.19 0.05 -7.66
CA ILE A 62 13.48 -0.64 -8.74
C ILE A 62 14.33 -1.83 -9.17
N TRP A 63 13.68 -2.98 -9.31
CA TRP A 63 14.33 -4.25 -9.63
C TRP A 63 13.70 -4.88 -10.86
N ASN A 64 14.51 -5.55 -11.67
CA ASN A 64 14.03 -6.38 -12.78
C ASN A 64 13.65 -7.76 -12.23
N VAL A 65 12.41 -8.19 -12.47
CA VAL A 65 11.89 -9.48 -11.97
C VAL A 65 12.62 -10.66 -12.58
N GLU A 66 12.89 -10.62 -13.89
CA GLU A 66 13.52 -11.73 -14.62
C GLU A 66 14.97 -11.93 -14.22
N THR A 67 15.74 -10.85 -14.11
CA THR A 67 17.19 -10.93 -13.84
C THR A 67 17.53 -10.83 -12.35
N GLY A 68 16.63 -10.27 -11.53
CA GLY A 68 16.87 -9.96 -10.12
C GLY A 68 17.86 -8.80 -9.90
N LYS A 69 18.21 -8.06 -10.95
CA LYS A 69 19.15 -6.95 -10.85
C LYS A 69 18.43 -5.65 -10.50
N GLU A 70 19.10 -4.80 -9.72
CA GLU A 70 18.67 -3.43 -9.52
C GLU A 70 18.72 -2.66 -10.82
N ILE A 71 17.60 -2.00 -11.17
CA ILE A 71 17.49 -1.11 -12.32
C ILE A 71 17.85 0.31 -11.90
N ARG A 72 17.31 0.73 -10.74
CA ARG A 72 17.45 2.10 -10.21
C ARG A 72 17.46 2.10 -8.69
N LYS A 73 18.18 3.07 -8.14
CA LYS A 73 18.10 3.54 -6.77
C LYS A 73 17.59 4.98 -6.80
N LEU A 74 16.49 5.27 -6.14
CA LEU A 74 15.90 6.60 -6.04
C LEU A 74 16.34 7.19 -4.70
N GLU A 75 17.16 8.24 -4.77
CA GLU A 75 17.74 8.92 -3.62
C GLU A 75 17.17 10.32 -3.51
N GLY A 76 16.85 10.75 -2.29
CA GLY A 76 16.28 12.06 -2.02
C GLY A 76 15.57 12.13 -0.67
N HIS A 77 14.89 11.04 -0.25
CA HIS A 77 14.35 10.98 1.10
C HIS A 77 15.48 11.07 2.14
N THR A 78 15.22 11.82 3.22
CA THR A 78 16.18 12.03 4.30
C THR A 78 15.90 11.19 5.55
N ASN A 79 14.81 10.41 5.51
CA ASN A 79 14.42 9.49 6.57
C ASN A 79 13.77 8.24 5.98
N ARG A 80 13.40 7.27 6.83
CA ARG A 80 12.82 5.97 6.47
C ARG A 80 11.70 6.11 5.45
N VAL A 81 11.74 5.28 4.41
CA VAL A 81 10.66 5.17 3.42
C VAL A 81 9.77 3.99 3.80
N PHE A 82 8.50 4.24 4.02
CA PHE A 82 7.54 3.24 4.45
C PHE A 82 6.79 2.58 3.31
N SER A 83 6.50 3.30 2.24
CA SER A 83 5.82 2.72 1.08
C SER A 83 6.34 3.28 -0.23
N ALA A 84 6.20 2.48 -1.28
CA ALA A 84 6.41 2.93 -2.66
C ALA A 84 5.51 2.11 -3.60
N ALA A 85 4.86 2.78 -4.55
CA ALA A 85 3.95 2.15 -5.50
C ALA A 85 4.12 2.73 -6.90
N PHE A 86 3.95 1.89 -7.93
CA PHE A 86 3.87 2.35 -9.31
C PHE A 86 2.54 3.04 -9.59
N SER A 87 2.56 4.01 -10.50
CA SER A 87 1.35 4.51 -11.13
C SER A 87 0.73 3.43 -12.05
N PRO A 88 -0.57 3.51 -12.37
CA PRO A 88 -1.24 2.51 -13.21
C PRO A 88 -0.62 2.32 -14.60
N ASP A 89 -0.02 3.37 -15.17
CA ASP A 89 0.73 3.33 -16.44
C ASP A 89 2.16 2.80 -16.29
N GLY A 90 2.66 2.65 -15.04
CA GLY A 90 4.03 2.22 -14.74
C GLY A 90 5.10 3.29 -14.97
N GLU A 91 4.74 4.50 -15.37
CA GLU A 91 5.68 5.56 -15.74
C GLU A 91 6.18 6.36 -14.53
N ARG A 92 5.44 6.33 -13.42
CA ARG A 92 5.77 7.05 -12.19
C ARG A 92 5.78 6.11 -11.00
N ILE A 93 6.47 6.53 -9.96
CA ILE A 93 6.46 5.91 -8.63
C ILE A 93 6.10 6.99 -7.62
N VAL A 94 5.24 6.66 -6.66
CA VAL A 94 5.00 7.46 -5.47
C VAL A 94 5.68 6.80 -4.28
N SER A 95 6.26 7.58 -3.37
CA SER A 95 6.85 7.08 -2.11
C SER A 95 6.44 7.94 -0.93
N ALA A 96 6.28 7.31 0.25
CA ALA A 96 5.93 7.95 1.50
C ALA A 96 7.02 7.73 2.55
N SER A 97 7.35 8.76 3.32
CA SER A 97 8.50 8.74 4.22
C SER A 97 8.24 9.46 5.55
N SER A 98 9.03 9.04 6.56
CA SER A 98 9.18 9.76 7.83
C SER A 98 9.83 11.13 7.68
N ASP A 99 10.34 11.51 6.51
CA ASP A 99 10.90 12.84 6.27
C ASP A 99 9.82 13.89 6.02
N HIS A 100 8.56 13.56 6.28
CA HIS A 100 7.36 14.39 6.11
C HIS A 100 7.09 14.74 4.65
N THR A 101 7.46 13.85 3.73
CA THR A 101 7.19 14.06 2.31
C THR A 101 6.59 12.83 1.63
N VAL A 102 5.75 13.11 0.65
CA VAL A 102 5.43 12.19 -0.43
C VAL A 102 6.21 12.64 -1.66
N ARG A 103 6.87 11.73 -2.36
CA ARG A 103 7.62 12.06 -3.58
C ARG A 103 7.11 11.27 -4.77
N ILE A 104 7.15 11.93 -5.92
CA ILE A 104 6.81 11.32 -7.22
C ILE A 104 8.08 11.26 -8.05
N TRP A 105 8.35 10.10 -8.61
CA TRP A 105 9.56 9.81 -9.39
C TRP A 105 9.20 9.35 -10.79
N ASN A 106 10.02 9.67 -11.76
CA ASN A 106 9.94 9.08 -13.08
C ASN A 106 10.62 7.69 -13.06
N THR A 107 9.89 6.65 -13.42
CA THR A 107 10.36 5.26 -13.36
C THR A 107 11.58 5.02 -14.25
N LEU A 108 11.58 5.58 -15.47
CA LEU A 108 12.63 5.35 -16.46
C LEU A 108 13.93 6.07 -16.11
N SER A 109 13.87 7.36 -15.74
CA SER A 109 15.05 8.16 -15.44
C SER A 109 15.51 8.07 -14.00
N GLY A 110 14.62 7.70 -13.06
CA GLY A 110 14.84 7.73 -11.61
C GLY A 110 14.84 9.15 -11.01
N LYS A 111 14.56 10.18 -11.79
CA LYS A 111 14.53 11.56 -11.32
C LYS A 111 13.25 11.85 -10.54
N GLU A 112 13.38 12.66 -9.49
CA GLU A 112 12.23 13.22 -8.80
C GLU A 112 11.47 14.17 -9.75
N ILE A 113 10.16 13.93 -9.87
CA ILE A 113 9.25 14.80 -10.60
C ILE A 113 8.70 15.86 -9.65
N ARG A 114 8.33 15.42 -8.43
CA ARG A 114 7.68 16.29 -7.45
C ARG A 114 7.93 15.82 -6.02
N LYS A 115 7.96 16.79 -5.12
CA LYS A 115 7.99 16.61 -3.67
C LYS A 115 6.76 17.30 -3.08
N LEU A 116 5.97 16.58 -2.30
CA LEU A 116 4.82 17.08 -1.55
C LEU A 116 5.25 17.18 -0.10
N ASP A 117 5.31 18.39 0.44
CA ASP A 117 5.60 18.62 1.85
C ASP A 117 4.28 18.46 2.64
N THR A 118 4.21 17.44 3.48
CA THR A 118 2.96 17.02 4.14
C THR A 118 2.86 17.49 5.59
N GLY A 119 3.93 18.05 6.14
CA GLY A 119 4.01 18.51 7.53
C GLY A 119 4.23 17.39 8.54
N ASP A 120 3.74 16.19 8.28
CA ASP A 120 3.80 15.04 9.18
C ASP A 120 4.39 13.79 8.50
N SER A 121 4.80 12.80 9.31
CA SER A 121 5.32 11.52 8.84
C SER A 121 4.27 10.74 8.07
N VAL A 122 4.57 10.37 6.83
CA VAL A 122 3.66 9.65 5.94
C VAL A 122 3.98 8.16 5.96
N ASN A 123 2.99 7.36 6.33
CA ASN A 123 3.13 5.90 6.44
C ASN A 123 2.87 5.18 5.11
N PHE A 124 1.93 5.68 4.33
CA PHE A 124 1.49 5.05 3.10
C PHE A 124 1.09 6.07 2.04
N ALA A 125 1.40 5.78 0.78
CA ALA A 125 0.89 6.55 -0.36
C ALA A 125 0.73 5.65 -1.59
N THR A 126 -0.34 5.88 -2.36
CA THR A 126 -0.58 5.19 -3.63
C THR A 126 -1.39 6.06 -4.60
N PHE A 127 -1.30 5.75 -5.90
CA PHE A 127 -2.05 6.44 -6.94
C PHE A 127 -3.50 5.98 -7.01
N SER A 128 -4.36 6.87 -7.51
CA SER A 128 -5.70 6.52 -8.01
C SER A 128 -5.60 5.65 -9.27
N PRO A 129 -6.67 4.91 -9.63
CA PRO A 129 -6.67 4.04 -10.81
C PRO A 129 -6.43 4.77 -12.14
N ASP A 130 -6.72 6.05 -12.22
CA ASP A 130 -6.45 6.91 -13.39
C ASP A 130 -5.10 7.64 -13.29
N GLY A 131 -4.37 7.48 -12.19
CA GLY A 131 -3.07 8.10 -11.93
C GLY A 131 -3.08 9.61 -11.71
N LYS A 132 -4.28 10.23 -11.59
CA LYS A 132 -4.41 11.70 -11.43
C LYS A 132 -4.36 12.17 -9.99
N GLN A 133 -4.62 11.27 -9.05
CA GLN A 133 -4.62 11.57 -7.63
C GLN A 133 -3.70 10.62 -6.87
N ILE A 134 -3.27 11.04 -5.70
CA ILE A 134 -2.56 10.24 -4.71
C ILE A 134 -3.36 10.27 -3.43
N VAL A 135 -3.51 9.12 -2.78
CA VAL A 135 -3.96 9.04 -1.40
C VAL A 135 -2.76 8.82 -0.49
N SER A 136 -2.70 9.53 0.64
CA SER A 136 -1.69 9.34 1.68
C SER A 136 -2.31 9.13 3.05
N ALA A 137 -1.65 8.33 3.87
CA ALA A 137 -2.01 8.02 5.26
C ALA A 137 -0.86 8.41 6.20
N PHE A 138 -1.19 8.96 7.36
CA PHE A 138 -0.25 9.59 8.27
C PHE A 138 -0.05 8.81 9.56
N MET A 139 1.19 8.92 10.09
CA MET A 139 1.59 8.40 11.37
C MET A 139 1.70 9.55 12.37
N TYR A 140 1.07 9.72 13.41
CA TYR A 140 1.22 10.78 14.43
C TYR A 140 0.73 12.19 14.04
N SER A 141 -0.16 12.33 13.06
CA SER A 141 -0.76 13.63 12.75
C SER A 141 -1.87 14.01 13.73
N GLU A 142 -2.05 15.30 13.99
CA GLU A 142 -3.29 15.80 14.62
C GLU A 142 -4.48 15.39 13.74
N ASN A 143 -5.50 14.78 14.30
CA ASN A 143 -6.68 14.27 13.60
C ASN A 143 -6.45 13.01 12.70
N ASN A 144 -5.25 12.48 12.57
CA ASN A 144 -4.94 11.26 11.80
C ASN A 144 -5.65 11.21 10.43
N PRO A 145 -5.41 12.19 9.55
CA PRO A 145 -6.13 12.30 8.30
C PRO A 145 -5.69 11.26 7.28
N VAL A 146 -6.55 11.03 6.29
CA VAL A 146 -6.18 10.50 4.99
C VAL A 146 -6.27 11.66 4.01
N CYS A 147 -5.20 12.01 3.30
CA CYS A 147 -5.21 13.13 2.37
C CYS A 147 -5.24 12.68 0.92
N ILE A 148 -5.94 13.43 0.09
CA ILE A 148 -5.98 13.26 -1.37
C ILE A 148 -5.23 14.43 -2.00
N TRP A 149 -4.31 14.14 -2.91
CA TRP A 149 -3.45 15.10 -3.61
C TRP A 149 -3.66 15.02 -5.11
N ASP A 150 -3.60 16.16 -5.78
CA ASP A 150 -3.48 16.19 -7.23
C ASP A 150 -2.06 15.84 -7.66
N THR A 151 -1.93 14.86 -8.56
CA THR A 151 -0.62 14.36 -9.00
C THR A 151 0.17 15.39 -9.83
N GLU A 152 -0.53 16.23 -10.61
CA GLU A 152 0.09 17.21 -11.50
C GLU A 152 0.49 18.49 -10.78
N THR A 153 -0.38 19.02 -9.91
CA THR A 153 -0.08 20.26 -9.17
C THR A 153 0.66 20.00 -7.87
N GLY A 154 0.42 18.83 -7.24
CA GLY A 154 0.92 18.49 -5.91
C GLY A 154 0.15 19.16 -4.77
N GLU A 155 -0.98 19.78 -5.08
CA GLU A 155 -1.85 20.41 -4.09
C GLU A 155 -2.72 19.38 -3.38
N GLU A 156 -3.00 19.62 -2.10
CA GLU A 156 -3.98 18.84 -1.35
C GLU A 156 -5.39 19.20 -1.83
N ILE A 157 -6.14 18.17 -2.25
CA ILE A 157 -7.53 18.30 -2.69
C ILE A 157 -8.47 18.21 -1.50
N LEU A 158 -8.27 17.19 -0.65
CA LEU A 158 -9.14 16.87 0.49
C LEU A 158 -8.35 16.24 1.63
N SER A 159 -8.81 16.54 2.85
CA SER A 159 -8.40 15.88 4.08
C SER A 159 -9.59 15.12 4.68
N LEU A 160 -9.49 13.80 4.77
CA LEU A 160 -10.52 12.89 5.28
C LEU A 160 -10.28 12.66 6.77
N VAL A 161 -11.01 13.35 7.61
CA VAL A 161 -10.84 13.34 9.07
C VAL A 161 -11.88 12.46 9.74
N GLY A 162 -11.45 11.61 10.67
CA GLY A 162 -12.38 10.77 11.43
C GLY A 162 -11.69 9.64 12.20
N HIS A 163 -10.55 9.12 11.73
CA HIS A 163 -9.77 8.16 12.52
C HIS A 163 -9.23 8.82 13.81
N THR A 164 -9.22 8.05 14.89
CA THR A 164 -8.77 8.52 16.21
C THR A 164 -7.36 8.04 16.60
N ALA A 165 -6.73 7.25 15.71
CA ALA A 165 -5.34 6.84 15.81
C ALA A 165 -4.72 6.81 14.41
N TYR A 166 -3.39 6.60 14.32
CA TYR A 166 -2.69 6.64 13.05
C TYR A 166 -3.30 5.68 12.00
N VAL A 167 -3.24 6.11 10.75
CA VAL A 167 -3.74 5.35 9.61
C VAL A 167 -2.61 4.52 9.02
N SER A 168 -2.79 3.20 9.01
CA SER A 168 -1.78 2.24 8.57
C SER A 168 -1.71 2.12 7.05
N SER A 169 -2.86 2.19 6.38
CA SER A 169 -2.97 2.11 4.92
C SER A 169 -4.22 2.81 4.40
N ALA A 170 -4.16 3.26 3.16
CA ALA A 170 -5.31 3.79 2.44
C ALA A 170 -5.21 3.44 0.94
N ALA A 171 -6.32 3.06 0.31
CA ALA A 171 -6.34 2.67 -1.11
C ALA A 171 -7.64 3.12 -1.79
N PHE A 172 -7.53 3.50 -3.05
CA PHE A 172 -8.70 3.77 -3.89
C PHE A 172 -9.46 2.49 -4.24
N SER A 173 -10.77 2.61 -4.41
CA SER A 173 -11.58 1.59 -5.08
C SER A 173 -11.21 1.50 -6.57
N PRO A 174 -11.47 0.38 -7.25
CA PRO A 174 -11.14 0.20 -8.66
C PRO A 174 -11.77 1.24 -9.60
N ASP A 175 -12.91 1.79 -9.22
CA ASP A 175 -13.61 2.86 -9.96
C ASP A 175 -13.11 4.28 -9.62
N GLY A 176 -12.17 4.40 -8.66
CA GLY A 176 -11.61 5.67 -8.20
C GLY A 176 -12.53 6.55 -7.37
N LYS A 177 -13.75 6.10 -7.05
CA LYS A 177 -14.77 6.93 -6.39
C LYS A 177 -14.76 6.85 -4.86
N ARG A 178 -14.14 5.82 -4.32
CA ARG A 178 -14.07 5.60 -2.87
C ARG A 178 -12.63 5.35 -2.43
N ILE A 179 -12.36 5.61 -1.17
CA ILE A 179 -11.12 5.22 -0.50
C ILE A 179 -11.50 4.28 0.64
N VAL A 180 -10.73 3.22 0.85
CA VAL A 180 -10.73 2.44 2.06
C VAL A 180 -9.49 2.77 2.87
N SER A 181 -9.63 2.92 4.19
CA SER A 181 -8.52 3.15 5.12
C SER A 181 -8.56 2.17 6.28
N ALA A 182 -7.38 1.80 6.78
CA ALA A 182 -7.18 0.95 7.96
C ALA A 182 -6.40 1.72 9.02
N SER A 183 -6.78 1.59 10.29
CA SER A 183 -6.19 2.39 11.36
C SER A 183 -5.93 1.58 12.64
N ALA A 184 -4.99 2.11 13.44
CA ALA A 184 -4.74 1.67 14.81
C ALA A 184 -5.90 1.99 15.78
N ASP A 185 -6.94 2.69 15.32
CA ASP A 185 -8.20 2.83 16.07
C ASP A 185 -9.09 1.59 15.97
N ASN A 186 -8.57 0.47 15.44
CA ASN A 186 -9.22 -0.83 15.25
C ASN A 186 -10.34 -0.81 14.20
N THR A 187 -10.41 0.25 13.39
CA THR A 187 -11.48 0.40 12.40
C THR A 187 -10.95 0.38 10.96
N VAL A 188 -11.82 -0.06 10.05
CA VAL A 188 -11.72 0.20 8.63
C VAL A 188 -12.79 1.21 8.26
N ARG A 189 -12.47 2.17 7.38
CA ARG A 189 -13.45 3.16 6.90
C ARG A 189 -13.48 3.24 5.39
N ILE A 190 -14.64 3.58 4.85
CA ILE A 190 -14.83 3.95 3.44
C ILE A 190 -15.19 5.42 3.37
N TRP A 191 -14.58 6.11 2.43
CA TRP A 191 -14.75 7.55 2.17
C TRP A 191 -15.17 7.77 0.72
N ASP A 192 -15.98 8.78 0.51
CA ASP A 192 -16.33 9.29 -0.81
C ASP A 192 -15.24 10.26 -1.28
N VAL A 193 -14.67 10.04 -2.47
CA VAL A 193 -13.53 10.82 -2.99
C VAL A 193 -13.94 12.24 -3.39
N GLU A 194 -15.18 12.44 -3.84
CA GLU A 194 -15.67 13.75 -4.30
C GLU A 194 -16.01 14.67 -3.13
N THR A 195 -16.65 14.12 -2.09
CA THR A 195 -17.17 14.91 -0.98
C THR A 195 -16.31 14.88 0.29
N GLY A 196 -15.38 13.92 0.37
CA GLY A 196 -14.57 13.67 1.56
C GLY A 196 -15.34 13.07 2.74
N LYS A 197 -16.61 12.71 2.57
CA LYS A 197 -17.45 12.19 3.65
C LYS A 197 -17.21 10.71 3.90
N GLU A 198 -17.26 10.31 5.18
CA GLU A 198 -17.30 8.91 5.56
C GLU A 198 -18.62 8.28 5.06
N ILE A 199 -18.48 7.24 4.24
CA ILE A 199 -19.61 6.42 3.78
C ILE A 199 -19.91 5.34 4.81
N ARG A 200 -18.86 4.73 5.40
CA ARG A 200 -19.00 3.59 6.29
C ARG A 200 -17.81 3.38 7.21
N LYS A 201 -18.09 2.85 8.38
CA LYS A 201 -17.13 2.41 9.39
C LYS A 201 -17.37 0.96 9.77
N PHE A 202 -16.29 0.18 9.88
CA PHE A 202 -16.31 -1.23 10.31
C PHE A 202 -15.55 -1.33 11.63
N GLU A 203 -16.20 -1.86 12.69
CA GLU A 203 -15.74 -1.79 14.09
C GLU A 203 -15.58 -3.16 14.77
N LYS A 204 -15.45 -4.26 14.00
CA LYS A 204 -15.36 -5.60 14.60
C LYS A 204 -13.94 -6.08 14.92
N HIS A 205 -12.90 -5.45 14.37
CA HIS A 205 -11.54 -5.74 14.79
C HIS A 205 -11.33 -5.30 16.23
N THR A 206 -10.60 -6.11 17.00
CA THR A 206 -10.35 -5.86 18.43
C THR A 206 -8.96 -5.32 18.70
N ASP A 207 -8.13 -5.20 17.65
CA ASP A 207 -6.81 -4.60 17.71
C ASP A 207 -6.52 -3.86 16.39
N GLN A 208 -5.39 -3.18 16.32
CA GLN A 208 -4.94 -2.39 15.19
C GLN A 208 -5.18 -3.07 13.84
N VAL A 209 -5.77 -2.35 12.90
CA VAL A 209 -5.90 -2.79 11.51
C VAL A 209 -4.71 -2.30 10.70
N ASN A 210 -3.93 -3.24 10.17
CA ASN A 210 -2.68 -2.96 9.46
C ASN A 210 -2.88 -2.66 7.98
N SER A 211 -3.86 -3.30 7.35
CA SER A 211 -4.17 -3.09 5.94
C SER A 211 -5.64 -3.28 5.62
N ALA A 212 -6.12 -2.57 4.61
CA ALA A 212 -7.41 -2.80 3.99
C ALA A 212 -7.34 -2.53 2.49
N ALA A 213 -8.04 -3.36 1.70
CA ALA A 213 -8.07 -3.23 0.25
C ALA A 213 -9.43 -3.63 -0.32
N PHE A 214 -9.84 -2.98 -1.40
CA PHE A 214 -11.00 -3.41 -2.18
C PHE A 214 -10.70 -4.66 -2.99
N SER A 215 -11.74 -5.48 -3.22
CA SER A 215 -11.71 -6.49 -4.27
C SER A 215 -11.69 -5.84 -5.67
N PRO A 216 -11.23 -6.55 -6.72
CA PRO A 216 -11.16 -6.00 -8.07
C PRO A 216 -12.50 -5.52 -8.64
N ASP A 217 -13.62 -6.08 -8.15
CA ASP A 217 -14.97 -5.65 -8.51
C ASP A 217 -15.51 -4.49 -7.64
N GLY A 218 -14.73 -4.05 -6.63
CA GLY A 218 -15.09 -2.97 -5.71
C GLY A 218 -16.23 -3.29 -4.74
N LYS A 219 -16.72 -4.54 -4.69
CA LYS A 219 -17.88 -4.94 -3.88
C LYS A 219 -17.53 -5.47 -2.51
N ARG A 220 -16.29 -5.90 -2.31
CA ARG A 220 -15.80 -6.42 -1.03
C ARG A 220 -14.57 -5.66 -0.57
N ILE A 221 -14.30 -5.74 0.72
CA ILE A 221 -13.07 -5.27 1.34
C ILE A 221 -12.45 -6.45 2.05
N VAL A 222 -11.14 -6.57 2.02
CA VAL A 222 -10.35 -7.44 2.90
C VAL A 222 -9.57 -6.55 3.87
N SER A 223 -9.49 -6.95 5.13
CA SER A 223 -8.68 -6.28 6.16
C SER A 223 -7.84 -7.29 6.95
N ALA A 224 -6.67 -6.87 7.39
CA ALA A 224 -5.74 -7.63 8.22
C ALA A 224 -5.41 -6.86 9.50
N SER A 225 -5.37 -7.56 10.65
CA SER A 225 -5.25 -6.94 11.96
C SER A 225 -4.31 -7.69 12.90
N ASP A 226 -3.80 -6.94 13.90
CA ASP A 226 -3.06 -7.49 15.05
C ASP A 226 -3.96 -8.34 15.96
N ASP A 227 -5.30 -8.29 15.78
CA ASP A 227 -6.23 -9.22 16.43
C ASP A 227 -6.13 -10.66 15.89
N LYS A 228 -5.13 -10.93 15.04
CA LYS A 228 -4.82 -12.21 14.39
C LYS A 228 -5.90 -12.70 13.45
N THR A 229 -6.70 -11.80 12.91
CA THR A 229 -7.73 -12.12 11.93
C THR A 229 -7.53 -11.42 10.60
N VAL A 230 -7.99 -12.09 9.54
CA VAL A 230 -8.32 -11.45 8.26
C VAL A 230 -9.83 -11.48 8.11
N ARG A 231 -10.43 -10.36 7.73
CA ARG A 231 -11.88 -10.27 7.53
C ARG A 231 -12.23 -9.82 6.13
N ILE A 232 -13.33 -10.36 5.61
CA ILE A 232 -13.92 -9.92 4.34
C ILE A 232 -15.27 -9.29 4.65
N TRP A 233 -15.49 -8.11 4.08
CA TRP A 233 -16.67 -7.29 4.29
C TRP A 233 -17.39 -7.03 2.98
N ASN A 234 -18.71 -6.89 3.03
CA ASN A 234 -19.48 -6.29 1.97
C ASN A 234 -19.27 -4.77 2.01
N ALA A 235 -18.73 -4.18 0.94
CA ALA A 235 -18.39 -2.76 0.89
C ALA A 235 -19.63 -1.85 0.91
N GLU A 236 -20.79 -2.36 0.48
CA GLU A 236 -22.03 -1.60 0.40
C GLU A 236 -22.87 -1.73 1.69
N THR A 237 -23.03 -2.94 2.23
CA THR A 237 -23.87 -3.15 3.43
C THR A 237 -23.10 -3.00 4.74
N GLY A 238 -21.77 -3.20 4.72
CA GLY A 238 -20.91 -3.24 5.91
C GLY A 238 -20.93 -4.56 6.66
N GLU A 239 -21.65 -5.55 6.14
CA GLU A 239 -21.71 -6.87 6.75
C GLU A 239 -20.39 -7.62 6.59
N GLU A 240 -19.99 -8.33 7.65
CA GLU A 240 -18.90 -9.28 7.57
C GLU A 240 -19.35 -10.52 6.80
N ILE A 241 -18.65 -10.80 5.70
CA ILE A 241 -18.92 -11.97 4.85
C ILE A 241 -18.17 -13.17 5.38
N HIS A 242 -16.91 -12.97 5.80
CA HIS A 242 -16.05 -14.05 6.27
C HIS A 242 -14.99 -13.52 7.22
N ARG A 243 -14.53 -14.42 8.15
CA ARG A 243 -13.47 -14.17 9.10
C ARG A 243 -12.53 -15.39 9.14
N PHE A 244 -11.24 -15.15 8.99
CA PHE A 244 -10.17 -16.14 9.15
C PHE A 244 -9.50 -15.92 10.50
N GLU A 245 -9.42 -16.95 11.34
CA GLU A 245 -8.90 -16.88 12.73
C GLU A 245 -7.68 -17.80 12.97
N GLU A 246 -7.15 -18.43 11.93
CA GLU A 246 -6.14 -19.48 12.07
C GLU A 246 -4.70 -18.95 12.24
N TYR A 247 -4.53 -17.64 12.41
CA TYR A 247 -3.20 -17.03 12.52
C TYR A 247 -2.72 -17.00 13.96
N SER A 248 -1.49 -17.48 14.18
CA SER A 248 -0.85 -17.45 15.53
C SER A 248 -0.28 -16.08 15.90
N ASN A 249 0.00 -15.25 14.91
CA ASN A 249 0.62 -13.92 15.05
C ASN A 249 -0.20 -12.84 14.36
N ASP A 250 0.20 -11.59 14.61
CA ASP A 250 -0.35 -10.40 13.95
C ASP A 250 -0.34 -10.54 12.43
N VAL A 251 -1.45 -10.19 11.78
CA VAL A 251 -1.55 -10.22 10.33
C VAL A 251 -1.27 -8.81 9.78
N ARG A 252 -0.19 -8.67 9.05
CA ARG A 252 0.28 -7.37 8.58
C ARG A 252 -0.36 -6.89 7.28
N SER A 253 -0.77 -7.82 6.43
CA SER A 253 -1.36 -7.45 5.14
C SER A 253 -2.24 -8.58 4.61
N ALA A 254 -3.28 -8.21 3.89
CA ALA A 254 -4.11 -9.12 3.11
C ALA A 254 -4.55 -8.42 1.82
N ALA A 255 -4.63 -9.16 0.72
CA ALA A 255 -5.08 -8.65 -0.56
C ALA A 255 -5.88 -9.68 -1.34
N PHE A 256 -6.79 -9.22 -2.19
CA PHE A 256 -7.44 -10.10 -3.15
C PHE A 256 -6.51 -10.44 -4.31
N SER A 257 -6.64 -11.65 -4.85
CA SER A 257 -6.07 -11.99 -6.15
C SER A 257 -6.71 -11.13 -7.25
N PRO A 258 -6.04 -10.95 -8.42
CA PRO A 258 -6.57 -10.12 -9.51
C PRO A 258 -7.93 -10.57 -10.05
N ASP A 259 -8.26 -11.86 -9.93
CA ASP A 259 -9.58 -12.41 -10.29
C ASP A 259 -10.61 -12.32 -9.15
N GLY A 260 -10.19 -11.82 -7.98
CA GLY A 260 -11.02 -11.65 -6.80
C GLY A 260 -11.46 -12.94 -6.10
N LYS A 261 -10.89 -14.10 -6.47
CA LYS A 261 -11.30 -15.40 -5.94
C LYS A 261 -10.54 -15.85 -4.71
N LEU A 262 -9.30 -15.38 -4.56
CA LEU A 262 -8.43 -15.76 -3.45
C LEU A 262 -8.09 -14.52 -2.61
N VAL A 263 -7.74 -14.76 -1.34
CA VAL A 263 -7.12 -13.79 -0.43
C VAL A 263 -5.75 -14.34 -0.04
N VAL A 264 -4.74 -13.49 -0.07
CA VAL A 264 -3.35 -13.77 0.29
C VAL A 264 -2.87 -12.79 1.34
#